data_9b594bd14887320495130f5839ac9ecc
#
_entry.id   9b594bd14887320495130f5839ac9ecc
#
_cell.length_a   1.000
_cell.length_b   1.000
_cell.length_c   1.000
_cell.angle_alpha   90.00
_cell.angle_beta   90.00
_cell.angle_gamma   90.00
#
_symmetry.space_group_name_H-M   'P 1'
#
loop_
_entity.id
_entity.type
_entity.pdbx_description
1 polymer ?
#
loop_
_entity_poly.entity_id
_entity_poly.type
_entity_poly.pdbx_seq_one_letter_code
_entity_poly.pdbx_strand_id
1 'polypeptide(L)'
;MKQNLSILLILATALTATAQNKKNVKTVAKTVQTYAVGNKKVIVYITAEKSDYRLSKTETLNFVENRQPFETEPTIFVDPTIKYQTLVGIGGALTDASAETFAKLSKKNQQELLSAYYNKDKGIGYTLARTNIASCDFSSGSYTYVQDNDKDLKTFSVAHDEQFKIPLIKQATAAAGGKLTLYVSPWSPPAWMKDNNSLIKGGHLLPEYRQSWANHYVKFIKTYEAMGMPIWGLSVQNEPMAKQVWESCVYTAEEERDFIKNFLGPTLHKSGLASKKLIAWDHNRDQIFQRASTILNDKEAAKYVWGIGFHWYETWTGSGMQFGNVRQTHEAYPEKALIFTEGCKEKYDVKKLDDWTLGERYGYSMINDFNAGTAAWTDWNILLDENGGPNHVGNFCFAPVHADVKNDKLIYTNAYYYMGHFSKFIRPGAKRIGTASSRDVLQSTAFLNADGKLVVVVMNQTDEKLKYSLWIKGQAATTTSLPHSIATLVVD
;
A
#
# COMPACT_ATOMS: atom_id res chain seq x y z
N MET A 1 45.62 49.67 51.23
CA MET A 1 45.80 51.18 51.09
C MET A 1 44.83 51.66 50.02
N LYS A 2 43.99 52.59 50.38
CA LYS A 2 43.16 53.55 49.59
C LYS A 2 42.11 52.88 48.70
N GLN A 3 40.78 52.73 49.01
CA GLN A 3 39.76 53.81 49.19
C GLN A 3 39.63 54.72 47.98
N ASN A 4 38.44 54.69 47.33
CA ASN A 4 37.46 55.77 47.21
C ASN A 4 36.38 55.29 46.24
N LEU A 5 35.12 55.12 46.56
CA LEU A 5 34.05 56.05 47.04
C LEU A 5 33.45 56.91 45.90
N SER A 6 32.17 56.61 45.65
CA SER A 6 31.05 57.53 45.24
C SER A 6 31.00 58.03 43.81
N ILE A 7 29.83 57.92 43.15
CA ILE A 7 28.66 58.81 43.34
C ILE A 7 27.43 58.24 42.62
N LEU A 8 26.32 58.25 43.34
CA LEU A 8 24.95 58.00 42.90
C LEU A 8 24.44 59.24 42.11
N LEU A 9 23.85 59.02 40.94
CA LEU A 9 23.02 60.05 40.30
C LEU A 9 21.68 59.47 39.92
N ILE A 10 20.65 59.89 40.65
CA ILE A 10 19.24 59.63 40.39
C ILE A 10 18.78 60.63 39.34
N LEU A 11 18.23 60.14 38.23
CA LEU A 11 17.39 60.94 37.34
C LEU A 11 16.04 60.24 37.19
N ALA A 12 15.04 60.88 37.77
CA ALA A 12 13.64 60.59 37.57
C ALA A 12 13.19 61.10 36.20
N THR A 13 12.61 60.25 35.35
CA THR A 13 11.84 60.73 34.22
C THR A 13 10.51 59.98 34.14
N ALA A 14 9.52 60.79 33.86
CA ALA A 14 8.09 60.55 33.97
C ALA A 14 7.54 59.30 33.21
N LEU A 15 6.67 58.59 33.89
CA LEU A 15 5.75 57.60 33.25
C LEU A 15 4.69 58.35 32.44
N THR A 16 4.67 58.11 31.12
CA THR A 16 3.48 58.32 30.30
C THR A 16 2.85 56.98 30.12
N ALA A 17 1.68 56.77 30.71
CA ALA A 17 0.84 55.57 30.54
C ALA A 17 0.19 55.59 29.17
N THR A 18 0.63 54.74 28.27
CA THR A 18 -0.14 54.37 27.06
C THR A 18 -1.01 53.19 27.39
N ALA A 19 -2.32 53.41 27.37
CA ALA A 19 -3.33 52.35 27.49
C ALA A 19 -3.27 51.44 26.28
N GLN A 20 -2.66 50.25 26.41
CA GLN A 20 -2.73 49.22 25.42
C GLN A 20 -4.08 48.49 25.54
N ASN A 21 -4.91 48.64 24.49
CA ASN A 21 -6.13 47.86 24.26
C ASN A 21 -5.79 46.36 24.21
N LYS A 22 -6.03 45.66 25.31
CA LYS A 22 -6.03 44.18 25.31
C LYS A 22 -7.21 43.69 24.48
N LYS A 23 -7.01 43.41 23.20
CA LYS A 23 -7.94 42.56 22.44
C LYS A 23 -8.00 41.21 23.14
N ASN A 24 -9.14 40.88 23.73
CA ASN A 24 -9.47 39.57 24.23
C ASN A 24 -9.46 38.59 23.04
N VAL A 25 -8.34 37.92 22.80
CA VAL A 25 -8.27 36.74 21.96
C VAL A 25 -8.95 35.63 22.75
N LYS A 26 -10.24 35.42 22.49
CA LYS A 26 -10.93 34.17 22.90
C LYS A 26 -10.23 33.01 22.24
N THR A 27 -9.32 32.37 22.93
CA THR A 27 -8.81 31.06 22.58
C THR A 27 -10.00 30.09 22.63
N VAL A 28 -10.61 29.85 21.50
CA VAL A 28 -11.60 28.74 21.37
C VAL A 28 -10.82 27.48 21.59
N ALA A 29 -10.85 26.95 22.80
CA ALA A 29 -10.37 25.62 23.09
C ALA A 29 -11.16 24.69 22.15
N LYS A 30 -10.48 24.14 21.12
CA LYS A 30 -11.03 23.03 20.32
C LYS A 30 -11.33 21.92 21.32
N THR A 31 -12.61 21.71 21.63
CA THR A 31 -13.05 20.55 22.37
C THR A 31 -12.57 19.34 21.59
N VAL A 32 -11.58 18.66 22.13
CA VAL A 32 -11.11 17.37 21.58
C VAL A 32 -12.32 16.43 21.76
N GLN A 33 -12.99 16.12 20.65
CA GLN A 33 -14.12 15.22 20.66
C GLN A 33 -13.60 13.85 21.11
N THR A 34 -13.90 13.49 22.36
CA THR A 34 -13.43 12.24 22.96
C THR A 34 -14.22 11.09 22.35
N TYR A 35 -13.54 10.15 21.71
CA TYR A 35 -14.17 8.92 21.23
C TYR A 35 -14.63 8.10 22.44
N ALA A 36 -15.95 7.94 22.59
CA ALA A 36 -16.57 7.21 23.68
C ALA A 36 -17.05 5.83 23.20
N VAL A 37 -16.82 4.78 23.99
CA VAL A 37 -17.14 3.40 23.65
C VAL A 37 -18.19 2.75 24.56
N GLY A 38 -18.60 3.37 25.68
CA GLY A 38 -19.43 2.76 26.72
C GLY A 38 -20.72 2.09 26.26
N ASN A 39 -21.35 2.61 25.17
CA ASN A 39 -22.58 2.06 24.58
C ASN A 39 -22.34 1.37 23.23
N LYS A 40 -21.08 1.23 22.80
CA LYS A 40 -20.72 0.61 21.52
C LYS A 40 -20.55 -0.89 21.69
N LYS A 41 -20.77 -1.60 20.59
CA LYS A 41 -20.50 -3.06 20.52
C LYS A 41 -19.25 -3.30 19.70
N VAL A 42 -18.58 -4.40 20.01
CA VAL A 42 -17.44 -4.92 19.24
C VAL A 42 -17.89 -6.15 18.48
N ILE A 43 -17.89 -6.06 17.16
CA ILE A 43 -18.15 -7.22 16.29
C ILE A 43 -16.83 -7.86 15.94
N VAL A 44 -16.68 -9.16 16.19
CA VAL A 44 -15.45 -9.91 15.96
C VAL A 44 -15.60 -10.78 14.72
N TYR A 45 -14.63 -10.68 13.82
CA TYR A 45 -14.44 -11.54 12.64
C TYR A 45 -13.14 -12.29 12.76
N ILE A 46 -13.11 -13.59 12.44
CA ILE A 46 -11.94 -14.46 12.62
C ILE A 46 -11.67 -15.26 11.35
N THR A 47 -10.37 -15.45 11.08
CA THR A 47 -9.83 -16.51 10.23
C THR A 47 -8.81 -17.27 11.06
N ALA A 48 -8.93 -18.61 11.18
CA ALA A 48 -8.06 -19.41 12.04
C ALA A 48 -7.74 -20.77 11.41
N GLU A 49 -6.50 -21.23 11.62
CA GLU A 49 -6.06 -22.57 11.24
C GLU A 49 -6.88 -23.65 11.95
N LYS A 50 -6.99 -24.80 11.36
CA LYS A 50 -7.71 -25.95 11.94
C LYS A 50 -9.14 -25.66 12.38
N SER A 51 -9.81 -24.73 11.65
CA SER A 51 -11.20 -24.35 11.86
C SER A 51 -11.89 -24.01 10.52
N ASP A 52 -13.22 -23.87 10.55
CA ASP A 52 -14.01 -23.41 9.40
C ASP A 52 -14.10 -21.88 9.33
N TYR A 53 -13.43 -21.17 10.23
CA TYR A 53 -13.46 -19.71 10.23
C TYR A 53 -12.62 -19.14 9.09
N ARG A 54 -13.31 -18.47 8.17
CA ARG A 54 -12.74 -17.77 7.01
C ARG A 54 -13.43 -16.41 6.91
N LEU A 55 -12.82 -15.38 7.53
CA LEU A 55 -13.40 -14.04 7.68
C LEU A 55 -14.82 -14.09 8.29
N SER A 56 -15.03 -15.03 9.21
CA SER A 56 -16.34 -15.37 9.78
C SER A 56 -16.68 -14.46 10.96
N LYS A 57 -17.89 -13.89 10.98
CA LYS A 57 -18.41 -13.21 12.15
C LYS A 57 -18.67 -14.24 13.27
N THR A 58 -18.06 -14.04 14.43
CA THR A 58 -18.12 -15.01 15.53
C THR A 58 -18.81 -14.47 16.78
N GLU A 59 -18.43 -13.29 17.23
CA GLU A 59 -18.87 -12.73 18.50
C GLU A 59 -19.38 -11.30 18.36
N THR A 60 -20.17 -10.88 19.33
CA THR A 60 -20.51 -9.48 19.58
C THR A 60 -20.32 -9.20 21.06
N LEU A 61 -19.34 -8.33 21.37
CA LEU A 61 -18.95 -8.03 22.75
C LEU A 61 -19.45 -6.67 23.17
N ASN A 62 -19.63 -6.49 24.48
CA ASN A 62 -19.89 -5.20 25.09
C ASN A 62 -18.63 -4.71 25.80
N PHE A 63 -18.46 -3.41 25.87
CA PHE A 63 -17.47 -2.79 26.73
C PHE A 63 -17.97 -2.83 28.19
N VAL A 64 -17.04 -3.11 29.10
CA VAL A 64 -17.25 -3.02 30.56
C VAL A 64 -16.19 -2.09 31.14
N GLU A 65 -16.50 -1.46 32.28
CA GLU A 65 -15.52 -0.61 32.97
C GLU A 65 -14.29 -1.43 33.38
N ASN A 66 -13.13 -0.97 33.01
CA ASN A 66 -11.83 -1.49 33.39
C ASN A 66 -10.82 -0.33 33.37
N ARG A 67 -10.67 0.34 34.52
CA ARG A 67 -9.84 1.54 34.61
C ARG A 67 -8.36 1.24 34.44
N GLN A 68 -7.91 0.09 34.92
CA GLN A 68 -6.49 -0.31 34.95
C GLN A 68 -6.39 -1.82 34.72
N PRO A 69 -5.99 -2.27 33.50
CA PRO A 69 -5.66 -3.67 33.26
C PRO A 69 -4.46 -4.12 34.11
N PHE A 70 -4.45 -5.36 34.55
CA PHE A 70 -3.31 -5.95 35.27
C PHE A 70 -2.19 -6.32 34.30
N GLU A 71 -0.94 -6.27 34.73
CA GLU A 71 0.23 -6.68 33.91
C GLU A 71 0.14 -8.12 33.40
N THR A 72 -0.55 -9.00 34.14
CA THR A 72 -0.77 -10.40 33.75
C THR A 72 -1.82 -10.58 32.65
N GLU A 73 -2.61 -9.55 32.35
CA GLU A 73 -3.68 -9.61 31.36
C GLU A 73 -3.20 -9.14 29.99
N PRO A 74 -3.16 -10.01 28.96
CA PRO A 74 -2.88 -9.58 27.59
C PRO A 74 -3.88 -8.52 27.15
N THR A 75 -3.40 -7.36 26.72
CA THR A 75 -4.24 -6.21 26.42
C THR A 75 -3.77 -5.49 25.14
N ILE A 76 -4.70 -5.20 24.27
CA ILE A 76 -4.50 -4.31 23.12
C ILE A 76 -5.02 -2.93 23.52
N PHE A 77 -4.11 -1.98 23.71
CA PHE A 77 -4.42 -0.59 24.02
C PHE A 77 -4.68 0.19 22.73
N VAL A 78 -5.77 0.95 22.68
CA VAL A 78 -6.09 1.80 21.53
C VAL A 78 -6.42 3.21 22.00
N ASP A 79 -5.77 4.20 21.39
CA ASP A 79 -6.08 5.61 21.59
C ASP A 79 -6.49 6.29 20.28
N PRO A 80 -7.79 6.51 20.05
CA PRO A 80 -8.29 7.15 18.84
C PRO A 80 -7.95 8.65 18.71
N THR A 81 -7.39 9.27 19.76
CA THR A 81 -6.96 10.68 19.71
C THR A 81 -5.61 10.86 19.04
N ILE A 82 -4.76 9.83 19.09
CA ILE A 82 -3.47 9.79 18.39
C ILE A 82 -3.71 9.32 16.96
N LYS A 83 -3.43 10.20 15.99
CA LYS A 83 -3.68 9.94 14.56
C LYS A 83 -2.39 10.03 13.77
N TYR A 84 -2.25 9.10 12.85
CA TYR A 84 -1.10 8.99 11.94
C TYR A 84 -1.55 9.14 10.48
N GLN A 85 -0.94 8.40 9.57
CA GLN A 85 -1.22 8.47 8.13
C GLN A 85 -2.69 8.15 7.79
N THR A 86 -3.09 8.64 6.63
CA THR A 86 -4.41 8.35 6.04
C THR A 86 -4.30 7.22 5.04
N LEU A 87 -5.18 6.23 5.13
CA LEU A 87 -5.25 5.15 4.15
C LEU A 87 -5.78 5.68 2.80
N VAL A 88 -5.02 5.40 1.73
CA VAL A 88 -5.42 5.62 0.33
C VAL A 88 -6.29 4.46 -0.15
N GLY A 89 -5.87 3.23 0.13
CA GLY A 89 -6.60 2.03 -0.26
C GLY A 89 -5.80 0.75 -0.08
N ILE A 90 -6.49 -0.38 -0.25
CA ILE A 90 -5.92 -1.72 -0.27
C ILE A 90 -6.43 -2.43 -1.52
N GLY A 91 -5.55 -3.18 -2.21
CA GLY A 91 -5.92 -3.84 -3.46
C GLY A 91 -4.90 -4.84 -3.98
N GLY A 92 -4.94 -5.11 -5.27
CA GLY A 92 -4.05 -6.04 -5.96
C GLY A 92 -3.83 -5.67 -7.42
N ALA A 93 -2.88 -6.33 -8.07
CA ALA A 93 -2.51 -6.03 -9.44
C ALA A 93 -3.40 -6.75 -10.47
N LEU A 94 -3.83 -5.98 -11.45
CA LEU A 94 -4.56 -6.41 -12.65
C LEU A 94 -3.54 -6.56 -13.78
N THR A 95 -2.82 -7.69 -13.78
CA THR A 95 -1.78 -8.03 -14.76
C THR A 95 -2.36 -8.68 -16.01
N ASP A 96 -1.52 -8.87 -17.04
CA ASP A 96 -1.90 -9.66 -18.20
C ASP A 96 -2.27 -11.10 -17.81
N ALA A 97 -1.48 -11.73 -16.92
CA ALA A 97 -1.74 -13.07 -16.40
C ALA A 97 -3.11 -13.19 -15.71
N SER A 98 -3.44 -12.23 -14.84
CA SER A 98 -4.75 -12.19 -14.20
C SER A 98 -5.88 -12.02 -15.21
N ALA A 99 -5.68 -11.19 -16.23
CA ALA A 99 -6.68 -10.90 -17.25
C ALA A 99 -6.92 -12.08 -18.19
N GLU A 100 -5.86 -12.74 -18.65
CA GLU A 100 -5.94 -13.92 -19.51
C GLU A 100 -6.57 -15.11 -18.79
N THR A 101 -6.20 -15.32 -17.51
CA THR A 101 -6.80 -16.37 -16.67
C THR A 101 -8.28 -16.08 -16.42
N PHE A 102 -8.63 -14.84 -16.09
CA PHE A 102 -10.01 -14.40 -15.92
C PHE A 102 -10.86 -14.64 -17.17
N ALA A 103 -10.33 -14.35 -18.35
CA ALA A 103 -11.05 -14.53 -19.62
C ALA A 103 -11.39 -15.98 -19.94
N LYS A 104 -10.62 -16.94 -19.40
CA LYS A 104 -10.84 -18.40 -19.57
C LYS A 104 -11.95 -18.94 -18.66
N LEU A 105 -12.33 -18.22 -17.60
CA LEU A 105 -13.39 -18.65 -16.67
C LEU A 105 -14.79 -18.47 -17.26
N SER A 106 -15.74 -19.27 -16.79
CA SER A 106 -17.15 -19.05 -17.06
C SER A 106 -17.62 -17.68 -16.56
N LYS A 107 -18.70 -17.15 -17.16
CA LYS A 107 -19.30 -15.88 -16.71
C LYS A 107 -19.69 -15.91 -15.23
N LYS A 108 -20.12 -17.07 -14.72
CA LYS A 108 -20.45 -17.29 -13.31
C LYS A 108 -19.21 -17.04 -12.44
N ASN A 109 -18.08 -17.68 -12.73
CA ASN A 109 -16.87 -17.57 -11.94
C ASN A 109 -16.17 -16.21 -12.13
N GLN A 110 -16.28 -15.59 -13.32
CA GLN A 110 -15.88 -14.19 -13.51
C GLN A 110 -16.64 -13.24 -12.55
N GLN A 111 -17.96 -13.40 -12.44
CA GLN A 111 -18.78 -12.58 -11.54
C GLN A 111 -18.50 -12.90 -10.07
N GLU A 112 -18.26 -14.16 -9.72
CA GLU A 112 -17.88 -14.56 -8.37
C GLU A 112 -16.57 -13.91 -7.97
N LEU A 113 -15.51 -14.00 -8.79
CA LEU A 113 -14.21 -13.40 -8.54
C LEU A 113 -14.31 -11.88 -8.34
N LEU A 114 -15.01 -11.18 -9.25
CA LEU A 114 -15.19 -9.74 -9.17
C LEU A 114 -15.97 -9.33 -7.90
N SER A 115 -17.00 -10.11 -7.54
CA SER A 115 -17.74 -9.88 -6.30
C SER A 115 -16.87 -10.14 -5.08
N ALA A 116 -16.07 -11.21 -5.08
CA ALA A 116 -15.19 -11.57 -3.97
C ALA A 116 -14.16 -10.48 -3.68
N TYR A 117 -13.56 -9.90 -4.72
CA TYR A 117 -12.55 -8.85 -4.52
C TYR A 117 -13.14 -7.46 -4.29
N TYR A 118 -14.14 -7.04 -5.06
CA TYR A 118 -14.52 -5.62 -5.16
C TYR A 118 -15.82 -5.25 -4.47
N ASN A 119 -16.75 -6.21 -4.26
CA ASN A 119 -17.99 -5.90 -3.56
C ASN A 119 -17.71 -5.64 -2.08
N LYS A 120 -18.07 -4.44 -1.58
CA LYS A 120 -17.78 -4.03 -0.19
C LYS A 120 -18.56 -4.83 0.87
N ASP A 121 -19.73 -5.36 0.52
CA ASP A 121 -20.60 -6.06 1.46
C ASP A 121 -20.39 -7.57 1.42
N LYS A 122 -20.33 -8.16 0.22
CA LYS A 122 -20.20 -9.61 0.00
C LYS A 122 -18.75 -10.08 -0.10
N GLY A 123 -17.84 -9.24 -0.59
CA GLY A 123 -16.43 -9.54 -0.79
C GLY A 123 -15.52 -8.86 0.24
N ILE A 124 -14.23 -8.75 -0.12
CA ILE A 124 -13.21 -8.09 0.69
C ILE A 124 -13.03 -6.60 0.37
N GLY A 125 -13.72 -6.09 -0.65
CA GLY A 125 -13.89 -4.68 -0.93
C GLY A 125 -12.63 -3.92 -1.32
N TYR A 126 -11.81 -4.45 -2.22
CA TYR A 126 -10.64 -3.74 -2.77
C TYR A 126 -11.01 -2.40 -3.38
N THR A 127 -10.15 -1.41 -3.19
CA THR A 127 -10.35 -0.01 -3.64
C THR A 127 -9.17 0.55 -4.41
N LEU A 128 -8.06 -0.20 -4.44
CA LEU A 128 -6.82 0.16 -5.10
C LEU A 128 -6.46 -0.94 -6.11
N ALA A 129 -5.85 -0.56 -7.22
CA ALA A 129 -5.32 -1.50 -8.18
C ALA A 129 -4.01 -1.00 -8.80
N ARG A 130 -3.15 -1.94 -9.19
CA ARG A 130 -1.94 -1.71 -9.97
C ARG A 130 -2.08 -2.40 -11.32
N THR A 131 -1.46 -1.86 -12.38
CA THR A 131 -1.30 -2.55 -13.65
C THR A 131 0.03 -2.19 -14.31
N ASN A 132 0.52 -3.08 -15.16
CA ASN A 132 1.78 -2.90 -15.87
C ASN A 132 1.62 -2.02 -17.11
N ILE A 133 2.62 -1.16 -17.39
CA ILE A 133 2.83 -0.48 -18.67
C ILE A 133 3.67 -1.39 -19.55
N ALA A 134 3.13 -1.87 -20.66
CA ALA A 134 3.67 -2.92 -21.52
C ALA A 134 3.86 -4.25 -20.77
N SER A 135 4.70 -5.16 -21.25
CA SER A 135 4.88 -6.48 -20.66
C SER A 135 5.62 -6.48 -19.33
N CYS A 136 5.38 -7.50 -18.53
CA CYS A 136 6.12 -7.89 -17.33
C CYS A 136 6.28 -9.42 -17.35
N ASP A 137 6.93 -10.00 -16.35
CA ASP A 137 7.05 -11.47 -16.22
C ASP A 137 5.69 -12.20 -16.24
N PHE A 138 4.65 -11.59 -15.65
CA PHE A 138 3.27 -12.08 -15.67
C PHE A 138 2.48 -11.59 -16.90
N SER A 139 3.12 -11.65 -18.05
CA SER A 139 2.53 -11.58 -19.40
C SER A 139 2.81 -12.89 -20.14
N SER A 140 2.04 -13.21 -21.17
CA SER A 140 2.28 -14.41 -21.99
C SER A 140 3.46 -14.28 -22.96
N GLY A 141 4.07 -13.11 -23.05
CA GLY A 141 5.26 -12.80 -23.83
C GLY A 141 5.65 -11.34 -23.72
N SER A 142 6.85 -11.03 -24.15
CA SER A 142 7.34 -9.63 -24.16
C SER A 142 6.67 -8.81 -25.26
N TYR A 143 6.23 -7.59 -24.95
CA TYR A 143 5.69 -6.63 -25.91
C TYR A 143 5.95 -5.18 -25.48
N THR A 144 5.89 -4.28 -26.45
CA THR A 144 5.94 -2.82 -26.24
C THR A 144 4.79 -2.16 -26.99
N TYR A 145 4.50 -0.89 -26.66
CA TYR A 145 3.42 -0.15 -27.33
C TYR A 145 3.87 0.63 -28.56
N VAL A 146 5.15 0.63 -28.88
CA VAL A 146 5.72 1.37 -30.02
C VAL A 146 6.61 0.47 -30.84
N GLN A 147 6.71 0.74 -32.14
CA GLN A 147 7.69 0.09 -33.01
C GLN A 147 9.10 0.58 -32.70
N ASP A 148 10.08 -0.22 -33.09
CA ASP A 148 11.49 0.12 -32.86
C ASP A 148 11.86 1.44 -33.53
N ASN A 149 12.66 2.23 -32.79
CA ASN A 149 13.16 3.55 -33.23
C ASN A 149 12.12 4.65 -33.45
N ASP A 150 10.86 4.45 -33.03
CA ASP A 150 9.81 5.49 -33.07
C ASP A 150 9.93 6.45 -31.88
N LYS A 151 10.88 7.37 -31.93
CA LYS A 151 11.13 8.39 -30.90
C LYS A 151 9.95 9.33 -30.66
N ASP A 152 9.13 9.55 -31.67
CA ASP A 152 7.99 10.47 -31.64
C ASP A 152 6.71 9.76 -31.15
N LEU A 153 6.76 8.45 -30.92
CA LEU A 153 5.64 7.61 -30.47
C LEU A 153 4.43 7.65 -31.44
N LYS A 154 4.70 7.74 -32.74
CA LYS A 154 3.63 7.81 -33.78
C LYS A 154 2.88 6.49 -33.91
N THR A 155 3.58 5.38 -33.67
CA THR A 155 3.05 4.01 -33.76
C THR A 155 2.47 3.51 -32.45
N PHE A 156 2.39 4.36 -31.40
CA PHE A 156 1.92 3.97 -30.08
C PHE A 156 0.51 3.37 -30.14
N SER A 157 0.38 2.14 -29.62
CA SER A 157 -0.88 1.41 -29.60
C SER A 157 -0.97 0.52 -28.37
N VAL A 158 -2.11 0.52 -27.68
CA VAL A 158 -2.44 -0.38 -26.55
C VAL A 158 -3.33 -1.55 -27.00
N ALA A 159 -3.35 -1.88 -28.29
CA ALA A 159 -4.19 -2.94 -28.87
C ALA A 159 -3.98 -4.31 -28.19
N HIS A 160 -2.78 -4.58 -27.68
CA HIS A 160 -2.51 -5.79 -26.88
C HIS A 160 -3.39 -5.82 -25.63
N ASP A 161 -3.47 -4.72 -24.89
CA ASP A 161 -4.20 -4.62 -23.63
C ASP A 161 -5.72 -4.69 -23.84
N GLU A 162 -6.20 -4.28 -25.02
CA GLU A 162 -7.63 -4.32 -25.37
C GLU A 162 -8.19 -5.75 -25.43
N GLN A 163 -7.33 -6.77 -25.58
CA GLN A 163 -7.77 -8.15 -25.67
C GLN A 163 -8.30 -8.67 -24.32
N PHE A 164 -7.57 -8.44 -23.22
CA PHE A 164 -7.91 -9.00 -21.91
C PHE A 164 -7.77 -7.98 -20.77
N LYS A 165 -6.67 -7.22 -20.70
CA LYS A 165 -6.33 -6.37 -19.56
C LYS A 165 -7.32 -5.21 -19.36
N ILE A 166 -7.59 -4.46 -20.42
CA ILE A 166 -8.57 -3.35 -20.37
C ILE A 166 -9.98 -3.84 -20.03
N PRO A 167 -10.50 -4.94 -20.63
CA PRO A 167 -11.77 -5.54 -20.22
C PRO A 167 -11.83 -5.92 -18.73
N LEU A 168 -10.76 -6.52 -18.17
CA LEU A 168 -10.70 -6.85 -16.74
C LEU A 168 -10.73 -5.58 -15.87
N ILE A 169 -9.92 -4.57 -16.18
CA ILE A 169 -9.87 -3.30 -15.42
C ILE A 169 -11.24 -2.63 -15.39
N LYS A 170 -11.95 -2.58 -16.53
CA LYS A 170 -13.29 -2.01 -16.61
C LYS A 170 -14.31 -2.77 -15.76
N GLN A 171 -14.28 -4.10 -15.81
CA GLN A 171 -15.18 -4.95 -15.03
C GLN A 171 -14.87 -4.84 -13.53
N ALA A 172 -13.59 -4.83 -13.13
CA ALA A 172 -13.16 -4.62 -11.75
C ALA A 172 -13.62 -3.25 -11.23
N THR A 173 -13.44 -2.20 -12.03
CA THR A 173 -13.91 -0.84 -11.70
C THR A 173 -15.43 -0.80 -11.51
N ALA A 174 -16.20 -1.42 -12.39
CA ALA A 174 -17.66 -1.51 -12.27
C ALA A 174 -18.07 -2.27 -11.01
N ALA A 175 -17.43 -3.40 -10.69
CA ALA A 175 -17.67 -4.19 -9.49
C ALA A 175 -17.32 -3.44 -8.20
N ALA A 176 -16.36 -2.52 -8.25
CA ALA A 176 -15.99 -1.61 -7.16
C ALA A 176 -16.96 -0.40 -7.03
N GLY A 177 -18.08 -0.40 -7.74
CA GLY A 177 -19.03 0.70 -7.74
C GLY A 177 -18.59 1.93 -8.54
N GLY A 178 -17.75 1.72 -9.56
CA GLY A 178 -17.25 2.75 -10.48
C GLY A 178 -16.07 3.58 -9.94
N LYS A 179 -15.51 3.20 -8.78
CA LYS A 179 -14.42 3.95 -8.12
C LYS A 179 -13.29 3.02 -7.70
N LEU A 180 -12.41 2.71 -8.64
CA LEU A 180 -11.18 1.97 -8.38
C LEU A 180 -9.99 2.92 -8.58
N THR A 181 -9.16 3.08 -7.54
CA THR A 181 -7.93 3.86 -7.62
C THR A 181 -6.89 3.05 -8.38
N LEU A 182 -6.55 3.44 -9.62
CA LEU A 182 -5.64 2.71 -10.49
C LEU A 182 -4.31 3.45 -10.63
N TYR A 183 -3.20 2.77 -10.34
CA TYR A 183 -1.85 3.25 -10.65
C TYR A 183 -1.09 2.25 -11.51
N VAL A 184 -0.02 2.73 -12.15
CA VAL A 184 0.67 1.98 -13.20
C VAL A 184 2.18 1.99 -13.00
N SER A 185 2.84 0.91 -13.43
CA SER A 185 4.30 0.76 -13.32
C SER A 185 4.87 0.12 -14.60
N PRO A 186 5.97 0.65 -15.17
CA PRO A 186 6.69 -0.01 -16.27
C PRO A 186 7.75 -0.96 -15.72
N TRP A 187 7.98 -2.05 -16.46
CA TRP A 187 9.09 -2.99 -16.19
C TRP A 187 10.33 -2.67 -17.03
N SER A 188 10.16 -2.21 -18.26
CA SER A 188 11.26 -1.78 -19.14
C SER A 188 10.79 -0.76 -20.16
N PRO A 189 11.62 0.24 -20.51
CA PRO A 189 11.50 0.94 -21.79
C PRO A 189 11.66 -0.04 -22.94
N PRO A 190 11.22 0.32 -24.18
CA PRO A 190 11.54 -0.43 -25.40
C PRO A 190 13.04 -0.70 -25.53
N ALA A 191 13.42 -1.86 -26.08
CA ALA A 191 14.81 -2.34 -26.14
C ALA A 191 15.77 -1.30 -26.74
N TRP A 192 15.36 -0.66 -27.83
CA TRP A 192 16.16 0.34 -28.55
C TRP A 192 16.40 1.64 -27.77
N MET A 193 15.70 1.87 -26.66
CA MET A 193 15.95 3.01 -25.75
C MET A 193 17.00 2.69 -24.68
N LYS A 194 17.52 1.46 -24.63
CA LYS A 194 18.42 0.99 -23.57
C LYS A 194 19.83 0.67 -24.11
N ASP A 195 20.83 0.83 -23.28
CA ASP A 195 22.24 0.59 -23.60
C ASP A 195 22.54 -0.88 -23.97
N ASN A 196 21.77 -1.83 -23.42
CA ASN A 196 21.89 -3.25 -23.72
C ASN A 196 21.02 -3.73 -24.89
N ASN A 197 20.27 -2.82 -25.53
CA ASN A 197 19.31 -3.10 -26.61
C ASN A 197 18.41 -4.32 -26.35
N SER A 198 17.92 -4.46 -25.11
CA SER A 198 17.12 -5.60 -24.68
C SER A 198 16.05 -5.16 -23.68
N LEU A 199 14.87 -5.79 -23.72
CA LEU A 199 13.84 -5.58 -22.68
C LEU A 199 14.23 -6.20 -21.34
N ILE A 200 15.02 -7.29 -21.36
CA ILE A 200 15.44 -8.08 -20.20
C ILE A 200 16.87 -7.78 -19.78
N LYS A 201 17.33 -8.36 -18.65
CA LYS A 201 18.70 -8.29 -18.12
C LYS A 201 19.15 -6.88 -17.73
N GLY A 202 18.23 -6.06 -17.21
CA GLY A 202 18.51 -4.70 -16.78
C GLY A 202 18.82 -3.77 -17.95
N GLY A 203 20.03 -3.22 -17.99
CA GLY A 203 20.43 -2.12 -18.89
C GLY A 203 19.91 -0.78 -18.38
N HIS A 204 20.47 0.31 -18.90
CA HIS A 204 20.13 1.69 -18.52
C HIS A 204 19.41 2.42 -19.65
N LEU A 205 18.50 3.30 -19.30
CA LEU A 205 17.86 4.20 -20.27
C LEU A 205 18.89 5.18 -20.84
N LEU A 206 19.09 5.14 -22.16
CA LEU A 206 20.03 6.01 -22.86
C LEU A 206 19.62 7.49 -22.73
N PRO A 207 20.58 8.41 -22.52
CA PRO A 207 20.28 9.83 -22.30
C PRO A 207 19.44 10.48 -23.40
N GLU A 208 19.67 10.14 -24.66
CA GLU A 208 18.96 10.67 -25.84
C GLU A 208 17.50 10.22 -25.92
N TYR A 209 17.08 9.21 -25.15
CA TYR A 209 15.71 8.70 -25.13
C TYR A 209 14.93 9.08 -23.88
N ARG A 210 15.53 9.75 -22.89
CA ARG A 210 14.86 10.13 -21.64
C ARG A 210 13.61 10.95 -21.88
N GLN A 211 13.64 11.91 -22.83
CA GLN A 211 12.44 12.69 -23.15
C GLN A 211 11.39 11.85 -23.88
N SER A 212 11.77 10.97 -24.80
CA SER A 212 10.83 10.07 -25.48
C SER A 212 10.16 9.12 -24.47
N TRP A 213 10.93 8.59 -23.51
CA TRP A 213 10.39 7.75 -22.45
C TRP A 213 9.43 8.51 -21.53
N ALA A 214 9.74 9.75 -21.14
CA ALA A 214 8.82 10.60 -20.38
C ALA A 214 7.51 10.88 -21.16
N ASN A 215 7.59 11.10 -22.46
CA ASN A 215 6.42 11.27 -23.33
C ASN A 215 5.59 9.99 -23.45
N HIS A 216 6.22 8.81 -23.38
CA HIS A 216 5.54 7.52 -23.41
C HIS A 216 4.56 7.35 -22.23
N TYR A 217 4.95 7.75 -21.00
CA TYR A 217 4.04 7.74 -19.84
C TYR A 217 2.83 8.65 -20.08
N VAL A 218 3.07 9.85 -20.60
CA VAL A 218 1.98 10.79 -20.89
C VAL A 218 1.01 10.20 -21.92
N LYS A 219 1.55 9.58 -22.96
CA LYS A 219 0.74 8.96 -24.03
C LYS A 219 -0.09 7.79 -23.47
N PHE A 220 0.52 6.93 -22.67
CA PHE A 220 -0.16 5.82 -21.99
C PHE A 220 -1.31 6.33 -21.12
N ILE A 221 -1.03 7.28 -20.20
CA ILE A 221 -2.04 7.82 -19.28
C ILE A 221 -3.21 8.41 -20.09
N LYS A 222 -2.94 9.27 -21.07
CA LYS A 222 -4.00 9.89 -21.88
C LYS A 222 -4.82 8.87 -22.67
N THR A 223 -4.19 7.82 -23.18
CA THR A 223 -4.88 6.74 -23.90
C THR A 223 -5.83 5.99 -22.98
N TYR A 224 -5.36 5.57 -21.78
CA TYR A 224 -6.19 4.86 -20.82
C TYR A 224 -7.35 5.74 -20.31
N GLU A 225 -7.08 7.02 -20.03
CA GLU A 225 -8.12 7.96 -19.60
C GLU A 225 -9.17 8.22 -20.70
N ALA A 226 -8.76 8.32 -21.96
CA ALA A 226 -9.69 8.43 -23.09
C ALA A 226 -10.57 7.18 -23.25
N MET A 227 -10.10 6.02 -22.79
CA MET A 227 -10.86 4.76 -22.76
C MET A 227 -11.73 4.60 -21.49
N GLY A 228 -11.81 5.63 -20.63
CA GLY A 228 -12.62 5.65 -19.41
C GLY A 228 -11.97 5.03 -18.19
N MET A 229 -10.64 4.87 -18.19
CA MET A 229 -9.88 4.33 -17.04
C MET A 229 -8.96 5.43 -16.47
N PRO A 230 -9.43 6.22 -15.50
CA PRO A 230 -8.64 7.29 -14.91
C PRO A 230 -7.43 6.73 -14.17
N ILE A 231 -6.23 7.22 -14.51
CA ILE A 231 -4.99 6.87 -13.82
C ILE A 231 -4.77 7.82 -12.65
N TRP A 232 -4.69 7.28 -11.44
CA TRP A 232 -4.43 8.03 -10.22
C TRP A 232 -2.95 8.36 -10.04
N GLY A 233 -2.06 7.41 -10.34
CA GLY A 233 -0.63 7.54 -10.13
C GLY A 233 0.20 6.61 -11.00
N LEU A 234 1.51 6.77 -10.90
CA LEU A 234 2.47 5.95 -11.65
C LEU A 234 3.77 5.81 -10.84
N SER A 235 4.45 4.68 -10.97
CA SER A 235 5.83 4.58 -10.52
C SER A 235 6.81 4.89 -11.65
N VAL A 236 8.02 5.33 -11.26
CA VAL A 236 9.07 5.66 -12.22
C VAL A 236 9.57 4.40 -12.93
N GLN A 237 9.78 3.33 -12.18
CA GLN A 237 10.29 2.05 -12.68
C GLN A 237 9.98 0.96 -11.67
N ASN A 238 9.47 -0.18 -12.12
CA ASN A 238 9.41 -1.38 -11.28
C ASN A 238 10.82 -1.90 -11.03
N GLU A 239 11.17 -2.12 -9.77
CA GLU A 239 12.42 -2.74 -9.31
C GLU A 239 13.69 -2.17 -9.97
N PRO A 240 14.00 -0.88 -9.82
CA PRO A 240 15.10 -0.19 -10.55
C PRO A 240 16.50 -0.67 -10.21
N MET A 241 16.69 -1.66 -9.34
CA MET A 241 18.00 -2.32 -9.10
C MET A 241 18.05 -3.74 -9.64
N ALA A 242 16.93 -4.29 -10.09
CA ALA A 242 16.85 -5.69 -10.50
C ALA A 242 17.31 -5.89 -11.94
N LYS A 243 18.24 -6.85 -12.14
CA LYS A 243 18.66 -7.35 -13.45
C LYS A 243 18.03 -8.71 -13.66
N GLN A 244 16.81 -8.73 -14.18
CA GLN A 244 15.99 -9.93 -14.24
C GLN A 244 16.07 -10.62 -15.61
N VAL A 245 15.64 -11.89 -15.67
CA VAL A 245 15.46 -12.64 -16.91
C VAL A 245 14.18 -12.29 -17.64
N TRP A 246 13.38 -11.42 -17.03
CA TRP A 246 12.20 -10.75 -17.61
C TRP A 246 12.49 -9.26 -17.79
N GLU A 247 11.47 -8.50 -18.21
CA GLU A 247 11.55 -7.07 -18.45
C GLU A 247 12.10 -6.37 -17.22
N SER A 248 13.16 -5.60 -17.41
CA SER A 248 13.82 -4.86 -16.32
C SER A 248 14.67 -3.72 -16.88
N CYS A 249 14.80 -2.66 -16.11
CA CYS A 249 15.64 -1.51 -16.41
C CYS A 249 16.27 -0.99 -15.13
N VAL A 250 17.57 -0.79 -15.12
CA VAL A 250 18.30 -0.33 -13.94
C VAL A 250 18.39 1.18 -13.92
N TYR A 251 18.14 1.76 -12.74
CA TYR A 251 18.44 3.15 -12.42
C TYR A 251 19.24 3.17 -11.12
N THR A 252 20.33 3.92 -11.06
CA THR A 252 20.89 4.36 -9.78
C THR A 252 19.92 5.33 -9.11
N ALA A 253 20.13 5.63 -7.84
CA ALA A 253 19.30 6.61 -7.14
C ALA A 253 19.38 7.99 -7.79
N GLU A 254 20.56 8.36 -8.27
CA GLU A 254 20.84 9.61 -8.97
C GLU A 254 20.19 9.65 -10.36
N GLU A 255 20.26 8.55 -11.12
CA GLU A 255 19.62 8.45 -12.44
C GLU A 255 18.08 8.57 -12.32
N GLU A 256 17.48 7.91 -11.33
CA GLU A 256 16.05 8.02 -11.06
C GLU A 256 15.67 9.45 -10.65
N ARG A 257 16.42 10.06 -9.71
CA ARG A 257 16.26 11.45 -9.31
C ARG A 257 16.33 12.40 -10.51
N ASP A 258 17.36 12.25 -11.36
CA ASP A 258 17.59 13.15 -12.49
C ASP A 258 16.55 12.95 -13.60
N PHE A 259 16.06 11.73 -13.80
CA PHE A 259 14.96 11.46 -14.72
C PHE A 259 13.65 12.11 -14.21
N ILE A 260 13.35 11.98 -12.93
CA ILE A 260 12.19 12.66 -12.29
C ILE A 260 12.30 14.17 -12.47
N LYS A 261 13.45 14.74 -12.10
CA LYS A 261 13.69 16.18 -12.05
C LYS A 261 13.65 16.85 -13.41
N ASN A 262 14.34 16.24 -14.39
CA ASN A 262 14.62 16.92 -15.65
C ASN A 262 13.69 16.51 -16.78
N PHE A 263 13.03 15.34 -16.68
CA PHE A 263 12.23 14.78 -17.77
C PHE A 263 10.80 14.44 -17.33
N LEU A 264 10.60 13.41 -16.50
CA LEU A 264 9.25 12.88 -16.23
C LEU A 264 8.36 13.90 -15.50
N GLY A 265 8.83 14.49 -14.41
CA GLY A 265 8.07 15.46 -13.63
C GLY A 265 7.65 16.68 -14.45
N PRO A 266 8.58 17.39 -15.12
CA PRO A 266 8.24 18.51 -16.00
C PRO A 266 7.29 18.12 -17.14
N THR A 267 7.46 16.93 -17.73
CA THR A 267 6.64 16.47 -18.85
C THR A 267 5.20 16.18 -18.39
N LEU A 268 5.01 15.54 -17.25
CA LEU A 268 3.67 15.35 -16.66
C LEU A 268 2.97 16.70 -16.42
N HIS A 269 3.67 17.65 -15.80
CA HIS A 269 3.12 18.96 -15.50
C HIS A 269 2.72 19.73 -16.77
N LYS A 270 3.62 19.81 -17.76
CA LYS A 270 3.35 20.48 -19.05
C LYS A 270 2.21 19.82 -19.84
N SER A 271 1.97 18.53 -19.61
CA SER A 271 0.91 17.77 -20.30
C SER A 271 -0.45 17.83 -19.61
N GLY A 272 -0.59 18.62 -18.53
CA GLY A 272 -1.83 18.73 -17.74
C GLY A 272 -2.04 17.59 -16.75
N LEU A 273 -0.99 16.80 -16.44
CA LEU A 273 -1.03 15.63 -15.57
C LEU A 273 -0.38 15.85 -14.20
N ALA A 274 -0.24 17.11 -13.77
CA ALA A 274 0.38 17.47 -12.48
C ALA A 274 -0.31 16.88 -11.24
N SER A 275 -1.58 16.48 -11.36
CA SER A 275 -2.35 15.85 -10.27
C SER A 275 -2.00 14.37 -10.05
N LYS A 276 -1.32 13.73 -11.02
CA LYS A 276 -0.94 12.31 -10.93
C LYS A 276 0.09 12.09 -9.84
N LYS A 277 -0.07 11.01 -9.08
CA LYS A 277 0.81 10.67 -7.96
C LYS A 277 2.04 9.94 -8.48
N LEU A 278 3.17 10.65 -8.56
CA LEU A 278 4.44 10.05 -8.96
C LEU A 278 5.06 9.34 -7.75
N ILE A 279 5.34 8.05 -7.93
CA ILE A 279 5.91 7.14 -6.94
C ILE A 279 7.35 6.82 -7.38
N ALA A 280 8.30 7.02 -6.49
CA ALA A 280 9.71 6.68 -6.72
C ALA A 280 10.07 5.36 -6.02
N TRP A 281 11.19 4.77 -6.37
CA TRP A 281 11.75 3.53 -5.87
C TRP A 281 11.00 2.30 -6.40
N ASP A 282 9.87 1.91 -5.80
CA ASP A 282 9.07 0.75 -6.24
C ASP A 282 9.86 -0.58 -6.22
N HIS A 283 10.63 -0.83 -5.13
CA HIS A 283 11.46 -2.01 -4.91
C HIS A 283 11.53 -2.34 -3.40
N ASN A 284 12.42 -3.26 -2.95
CA ASN A 284 12.41 -3.82 -1.61
C ASN A 284 12.67 -2.81 -0.47
N ARG A 285 12.20 -3.15 0.75
CA ARG A 285 12.35 -2.33 1.97
C ARG A 285 13.80 -2.07 2.37
N ASP A 286 14.73 -2.95 1.99
CA ASP A 286 16.13 -2.89 2.43
C ASP A 286 16.85 -1.60 2.03
N GLN A 287 16.58 -1.08 0.83
CA GLN A 287 17.22 0.12 0.28
C GLN A 287 16.31 1.36 0.28
N ILE A 288 15.08 1.26 0.81
CA ILE A 288 14.06 2.33 0.72
C ILE A 288 14.57 3.67 1.27
N PHE A 289 15.29 3.65 2.41
CA PHE A 289 15.76 4.87 3.06
C PHE A 289 16.84 5.58 2.22
N GLN A 290 17.82 4.84 1.72
CA GLN A 290 18.89 5.41 0.88
C GLN A 290 18.33 6.01 -0.42
N ARG A 291 17.41 5.27 -1.08
CA ARG A 291 16.77 5.71 -2.33
C ARG A 291 15.91 6.96 -2.11
N ALA A 292 15.06 6.93 -1.08
CA ALA A 292 14.25 8.07 -0.72
C ALA A 292 15.12 9.31 -0.41
N SER A 293 16.20 9.13 0.37
CA SER A 293 17.08 10.23 0.73
C SER A 293 17.75 10.88 -0.47
N THR A 294 18.28 10.09 -1.42
CA THR A 294 18.91 10.62 -2.63
C THR A 294 17.94 11.43 -3.48
N ILE A 295 16.70 10.96 -3.60
CA ILE A 295 15.67 11.61 -4.44
C ILE A 295 15.06 12.83 -3.72
N LEU A 296 14.67 12.67 -2.45
CA LEU A 296 13.88 13.68 -1.74
C LEU A 296 14.71 14.81 -1.16
N ASN A 297 16.02 14.63 -0.93
CA ASN A 297 16.91 15.72 -0.54
C ASN A 297 17.20 16.69 -1.69
N ASP A 298 16.98 16.29 -2.95
CA ASP A 298 16.94 17.21 -4.08
C ASP A 298 15.53 17.84 -4.18
N LYS A 299 15.39 19.08 -3.73
CA LYS A 299 14.11 19.80 -3.71
C LYS A 299 13.46 19.91 -5.08
N GLU A 300 14.25 19.98 -6.15
CA GLU A 300 13.75 20.06 -7.53
C GLU A 300 13.20 18.72 -8.04
N ALA A 301 13.68 17.61 -7.56
CA ALA A 301 13.08 16.30 -7.78
C ALA A 301 11.88 16.06 -6.84
N ALA A 302 12.07 16.34 -5.56
CA ALA A 302 11.08 16.08 -4.49
C ALA A 302 9.72 16.73 -4.74
N LYS A 303 9.67 17.91 -5.41
CA LYS A 303 8.41 18.61 -5.72
C LYS A 303 7.49 17.81 -6.65
N TYR A 304 8.02 16.89 -7.43
CA TYR A 304 7.25 16.01 -8.33
C TYR A 304 6.85 14.69 -7.66
N VAL A 305 7.57 14.25 -6.63
CA VAL A 305 7.35 12.96 -5.97
C VAL A 305 6.24 13.08 -4.94
N TRP A 306 5.18 12.30 -5.10
CA TRP A 306 4.11 12.16 -4.13
C TRP A 306 4.49 11.21 -3.00
N GLY A 307 5.17 10.10 -3.32
CA GLY A 307 5.49 9.07 -2.36
C GLY A 307 6.56 8.09 -2.83
N ILE A 308 6.90 7.17 -1.93
CA ILE A 308 7.89 6.11 -2.14
C ILE A 308 7.16 4.77 -2.14
N GLY A 309 7.34 4.00 -3.22
CA GLY A 309 6.82 2.63 -3.35
C GLY A 309 7.81 1.61 -2.81
N PHE A 310 7.29 0.48 -2.30
CA PHE A 310 8.17 -0.60 -1.87
C PHE A 310 7.52 -1.98 -1.95
N HIS A 311 8.37 -3.03 -2.02
CA HIS A 311 8.08 -4.45 -2.09
C HIS A 311 8.60 -5.18 -0.85
N TRP A 312 8.43 -6.51 -0.77
CA TRP A 312 8.83 -7.34 0.37
C TRP A 312 9.81 -8.48 0.03
N TYR A 313 10.48 -8.40 -1.11
CA TYR A 313 11.32 -9.51 -1.57
C TYR A 313 12.74 -9.49 -1.00
N GLU A 314 13.11 -8.54 -0.15
CA GLU A 314 14.45 -8.43 0.46
C GLU A 314 14.89 -9.71 1.20
N THR A 315 13.96 -10.59 1.56
CA THR A 315 14.23 -11.85 2.23
C THR A 315 15.07 -12.85 1.39
N TRP A 316 15.17 -12.64 0.09
CA TRP A 316 16.05 -13.45 -0.77
C TRP A 316 17.53 -13.34 -0.38
N THR A 317 17.93 -12.28 0.30
CA THR A 317 19.29 -12.07 0.82
C THR A 317 19.57 -12.90 2.08
N GLY A 318 18.57 -13.62 2.64
CA GLY A 318 18.66 -14.33 3.90
C GLY A 318 18.38 -13.46 5.13
N SER A 319 18.06 -12.16 4.95
CA SER A 319 17.67 -11.27 6.05
C SER A 319 16.15 -11.32 6.29
N GLY A 320 15.73 -10.84 7.48
CA GLY A 320 14.31 -10.63 7.79
C GLY A 320 13.74 -9.39 7.08
N MET A 321 12.43 -9.22 7.17
CA MET A 321 11.72 -8.05 6.61
C MET A 321 12.14 -6.76 7.31
N GLN A 322 12.49 -5.73 6.54
CA GLN A 322 13.11 -4.49 7.02
C GLN A 322 12.10 -3.36 7.31
N PHE A 323 11.10 -3.63 8.16
CA PHE A 323 10.09 -2.63 8.56
C PHE A 323 10.68 -1.38 9.24
N GLY A 324 11.85 -1.53 9.88
CA GLY A 324 12.58 -0.42 10.47
C GLY A 324 12.97 0.65 9.44
N ASN A 325 13.38 0.25 8.25
CA ASN A 325 13.75 1.17 7.16
C ASN A 325 12.52 1.93 6.62
N VAL A 326 11.36 1.26 6.56
CA VAL A 326 10.08 1.90 6.18
C VAL A 326 9.73 2.98 7.20
N ARG A 327 9.82 2.66 8.50
CA ARG A 327 9.56 3.62 9.58
C ARG A 327 10.52 4.80 9.53
N GLN A 328 11.81 4.58 9.41
CA GLN A 328 12.82 5.64 9.31
C GLN A 328 12.57 6.55 8.10
N THR A 329 12.15 5.97 6.97
CA THR A 329 11.80 6.75 5.78
C THR A 329 10.57 7.63 6.05
N HIS A 330 9.55 7.10 6.71
CA HIS A 330 8.36 7.88 7.09
C HIS A 330 8.69 9.02 8.06
N GLU A 331 9.54 8.74 9.06
CA GLU A 331 9.96 9.75 10.07
C GLU A 331 10.82 10.84 9.44
N ALA A 332 11.69 10.50 8.49
CA ALA A 332 12.54 11.48 7.80
C ALA A 332 11.78 12.35 6.78
N TYR A 333 10.73 11.81 6.16
CA TYR A 333 9.95 12.48 5.10
C TYR A 333 8.43 12.34 5.36
N PRO A 334 7.91 12.90 6.46
CA PRO A 334 6.53 12.67 6.91
C PRO A 334 5.47 13.23 5.96
N GLU A 335 5.84 14.17 5.07
CA GLU A 335 4.97 14.72 4.04
C GLU A 335 4.85 13.84 2.79
N LYS A 336 5.70 12.80 2.67
CA LYS A 336 5.67 11.84 1.56
C LYS A 336 4.94 10.58 1.97
N ALA A 337 4.03 10.14 1.13
CA ALA A 337 3.33 8.88 1.40
C ALA A 337 4.25 7.68 1.16
N LEU A 338 4.08 6.63 1.96
CA LEU A 338 4.68 5.32 1.68
C LEU A 338 3.58 4.40 1.16
N ILE A 339 3.88 3.65 0.12
CA ILE A 339 2.95 2.70 -0.48
C ILE A 339 3.64 1.35 -0.71
N PHE A 340 3.07 0.28 -0.15
CA PHE A 340 3.44 -1.07 -0.52
C PHE A 340 2.85 -1.37 -1.90
N THR A 341 3.70 -1.55 -2.89
CA THR A 341 3.30 -1.59 -4.30
C THR A 341 3.22 -3.00 -4.86
N GLU A 342 3.88 -3.97 -4.25
CA GLU A 342 3.86 -5.35 -4.73
C GLU A 342 4.29 -6.34 -3.66
N GLY A 343 3.63 -7.51 -3.65
CA GLY A 343 4.07 -8.67 -2.89
C GLY A 343 3.31 -9.93 -3.27
N CYS A 344 4.04 -11.03 -3.45
CA CYS A 344 3.47 -12.38 -3.57
C CYS A 344 4.43 -13.39 -2.93
N LYS A 345 3.96 -14.62 -2.73
CA LYS A 345 4.84 -15.73 -2.38
C LYS A 345 5.36 -16.36 -3.66
N GLU A 346 6.67 -16.35 -3.81
CA GLU A 346 7.41 -16.90 -4.93
C GLU A 346 7.48 -18.43 -4.85
N LYS A 347 7.91 -19.09 -5.95
CA LYS A 347 8.12 -20.54 -6.05
C LYS A 347 6.83 -21.32 -5.81
N TYR A 348 5.87 -21.09 -6.69
CA TYR A 348 4.59 -21.78 -6.66
C TYR A 348 4.73 -23.30 -6.58
N ASP A 349 3.96 -23.90 -5.70
CA ASP A 349 3.81 -25.35 -5.56
C ASP A 349 2.33 -25.64 -5.27
N VAL A 350 1.66 -26.32 -6.20
CA VAL A 350 0.23 -26.65 -6.08
C VAL A 350 -0.11 -27.43 -4.80
N LYS A 351 0.85 -28.19 -4.26
CA LYS A 351 0.68 -28.95 -3.01
C LYS A 351 0.67 -28.06 -1.76
N LYS A 352 1.02 -26.78 -1.91
CA LYS A 352 1.10 -25.80 -0.82
C LYS A 352 0.03 -24.71 -0.89
N LEU A 353 -1.02 -24.91 -1.69
CA LEU A 353 -2.14 -23.95 -1.77
C LEU A 353 -2.82 -23.74 -0.41
N ASP A 354 -2.82 -24.78 0.45
CA ASP A 354 -3.40 -24.72 1.80
C ASP A 354 -2.37 -24.37 2.89
N ASP A 355 -1.11 -24.04 2.51
CA ASP A 355 -0.08 -23.65 3.47
C ASP A 355 -0.51 -22.39 4.23
N TRP A 356 -0.71 -22.53 5.55
CA TRP A 356 -1.23 -21.46 6.38
C TRP A 356 -0.30 -20.25 6.44
N THR A 357 1.02 -20.48 6.31
CA THR A 357 2.03 -19.43 6.31
C THR A 357 1.85 -18.41 5.16
N LEU A 358 1.14 -18.78 4.08
CA LEU A 358 0.77 -17.84 3.02
C LEU A 358 -0.05 -16.67 3.59
N GLY A 359 -1.11 -16.96 4.35
CA GLY A 359 -1.92 -15.93 4.98
C GLY A 359 -1.16 -15.15 6.06
N GLU A 360 -0.44 -15.85 6.92
CA GLU A 360 0.32 -15.24 8.01
C GLU A 360 1.37 -14.23 7.52
N ARG A 361 2.06 -14.53 6.41
CA ARG A 361 3.01 -13.58 5.80
C ARG A 361 2.34 -12.26 5.43
N TYR A 362 1.12 -12.32 4.86
CA TYR A 362 0.35 -11.13 4.52
C TYR A 362 -0.09 -10.36 5.76
N GLY A 363 -0.67 -11.04 6.76
CA GLY A 363 -1.10 -10.41 8.00
C GLY A 363 0.05 -9.72 8.72
N TYR A 364 1.19 -10.42 8.85
CA TYR A 364 2.41 -9.91 9.46
C TYR A 364 2.93 -8.66 8.74
N SER A 365 3.06 -8.73 7.42
CA SER A 365 3.53 -7.59 6.62
C SER A 365 2.59 -6.40 6.71
N MET A 366 1.29 -6.60 6.54
CA MET A 366 0.31 -5.50 6.57
C MET A 366 0.28 -4.79 7.93
N ILE A 367 0.28 -5.53 9.06
CA ILE A 367 0.32 -4.94 10.40
C ILE A 367 1.57 -4.07 10.57
N ASN A 368 2.74 -4.61 10.24
CA ASN A 368 4.00 -3.93 10.46
C ASN A 368 4.21 -2.76 9.48
N ASP A 369 3.83 -2.91 8.21
CA ASP A 369 3.89 -1.83 7.22
C ASP A 369 2.99 -0.66 7.61
N PHE A 370 1.72 -0.92 8.00
CA PHE A 370 0.83 0.13 8.47
C PHE A 370 1.36 0.81 9.72
N ASN A 371 1.90 0.05 10.68
CA ASN A 371 2.50 0.60 11.88
C ASN A 371 3.78 1.40 11.59
N ALA A 372 4.46 1.13 10.47
CA ALA A 372 5.63 1.86 9.99
C ALA A 372 5.28 3.11 9.14
N GLY A 373 3.98 3.43 8.93
CA GLY A 373 3.56 4.65 8.23
C GLY A 373 3.02 4.45 6.81
N THR A 374 2.86 3.20 6.34
CA THR A 374 2.37 2.89 5.00
C THR A 374 0.93 3.37 4.82
N ALA A 375 0.66 4.12 3.74
CA ALA A 375 -0.64 4.71 3.43
C ALA A 375 -1.47 3.91 2.43
N ALA A 376 -0.89 2.94 1.74
CA ALA A 376 -1.59 2.06 0.81
C ALA A 376 -0.87 0.71 0.70
N TRP A 377 -1.62 -0.34 0.37
CA TRP A 377 -1.06 -1.68 0.26
C TRP A 377 -1.63 -2.43 -0.94
N THR A 378 -0.77 -2.96 -1.81
CA THR A 378 -1.17 -3.62 -3.06
C THR A 378 -0.49 -4.98 -3.18
N ASP A 379 -1.30 -6.03 -3.23
CA ASP A 379 -0.86 -7.37 -3.59
C ASP A 379 -0.38 -7.43 -5.05
N TRP A 380 0.35 -8.49 -5.42
CA TRP A 380 0.67 -8.76 -6.82
C TRP A 380 -0.57 -9.30 -7.55
N ASN A 381 -0.47 -10.36 -8.33
CA ASN A 381 -1.57 -10.86 -9.15
C ASN A 381 -2.82 -11.21 -8.33
N ILE A 382 -3.98 -10.65 -8.68
CA ILE A 382 -5.25 -11.03 -8.02
C ILE A 382 -5.70 -12.44 -8.36
N LEU A 383 -5.28 -12.97 -9.52
CA LEU A 383 -5.68 -14.26 -10.03
C LEU A 383 -4.56 -14.86 -10.86
N LEU A 384 -4.22 -16.11 -10.59
CA LEU A 384 -3.34 -16.92 -11.41
C LEU A 384 -4.01 -18.26 -11.72
N ASP A 385 -3.50 -18.97 -12.74
CA ASP A 385 -4.00 -20.29 -13.08
C ASP A 385 -3.52 -21.39 -12.10
N GLU A 386 -3.86 -22.62 -12.37
CA GLU A 386 -3.49 -23.83 -11.59
C GLU A 386 -1.98 -24.09 -11.56
N ASN A 387 -1.18 -23.40 -12.38
CA ASN A 387 0.27 -23.52 -12.44
C ASN A 387 0.99 -22.32 -11.78
N GLY A 388 0.25 -21.34 -11.26
CA GLY A 388 0.81 -20.12 -10.70
C GLY A 388 1.24 -19.10 -11.76
N GLY A 389 0.62 -19.16 -12.96
CA GLY A 389 0.85 -18.31 -14.12
C GLY A 389 -0.45 -17.81 -14.75
N PRO A 390 -0.42 -17.46 -16.07
CA PRO A 390 0.71 -17.55 -17.00
C PRO A 390 1.88 -16.64 -16.66
N ASN A 391 3.09 -17.09 -17.00
CA ASN A 391 4.33 -16.34 -16.81
C ASN A 391 5.33 -16.81 -17.87
N HIS A 392 5.80 -15.91 -18.75
CA HIS A 392 6.58 -16.28 -19.93
C HIS A 392 8.04 -16.66 -19.65
N VAL A 393 8.51 -16.46 -18.40
CA VAL A 393 9.87 -16.81 -17.97
C VAL A 393 9.90 -17.92 -16.90
N GLY A 394 8.73 -18.46 -16.53
CA GLY A 394 8.63 -19.55 -15.55
C GLY A 394 8.79 -19.11 -14.10
N ASN A 395 8.67 -17.82 -13.79
CA ASN A 395 8.69 -17.27 -12.43
C ASN A 395 7.31 -17.41 -11.77
N PHE A 396 6.83 -18.65 -11.59
CA PHE A 396 5.49 -18.92 -11.06
C PHE A 396 5.37 -18.55 -9.59
N CYS A 397 4.22 -17.94 -9.21
CA CYS A 397 3.95 -17.44 -7.87
C CYS A 397 2.59 -17.89 -7.35
N PHE A 398 2.38 -17.74 -6.03
CA PHE A 398 1.06 -17.82 -5.43
C PHE A 398 0.30 -16.50 -5.63
N ALA A 399 -1.01 -16.61 -5.74
CA ALA A 399 -1.95 -15.52 -5.68
C ALA A 399 -2.99 -15.76 -4.57
N PRO A 400 -3.69 -14.73 -4.08
CA PRO A 400 -4.78 -14.96 -3.13
C PRO A 400 -5.90 -15.84 -3.68
N VAL A 401 -6.12 -15.81 -5.01
CA VAL A 401 -7.05 -16.71 -5.69
C VAL A 401 -6.36 -17.34 -6.89
N HIS A 402 -6.50 -18.68 -7.03
CA HIS A 402 -6.12 -19.42 -8.21
C HIS A 402 -7.36 -19.93 -8.95
N ALA A 403 -7.21 -20.15 -10.25
CA ALA A 403 -8.21 -20.75 -11.09
C ALA A 403 -7.74 -22.13 -11.61
N ASP A 404 -8.45 -23.18 -11.29
CA ASP A 404 -8.39 -24.41 -12.07
C ASP A 404 -9.23 -24.19 -13.33
N VAL A 405 -8.55 -23.78 -14.40
CA VAL A 405 -9.20 -23.37 -15.65
C VAL A 405 -9.90 -24.56 -16.33
N LYS A 406 -9.36 -25.77 -16.18
CA LYS A 406 -9.95 -26.97 -16.80
C LYS A 406 -11.30 -27.35 -16.20
N ASN A 407 -11.41 -27.21 -14.88
CA ASN A 407 -12.61 -27.57 -14.12
C ASN A 407 -13.50 -26.35 -13.81
N ASP A 408 -13.14 -25.16 -14.33
CA ASP A 408 -13.82 -23.89 -14.08
C ASP A 408 -14.07 -23.65 -12.59
N LYS A 409 -13.00 -23.69 -11.78
CA LYS A 409 -13.10 -23.59 -10.32
C LYS A 409 -12.17 -22.51 -9.77
N LEU A 410 -12.69 -21.68 -8.86
CA LEU A 410 -11.88 -20.74 -8.08
C LEU A 410 -11.37 -21.41 -6.79
N ILE A 411 -10.11 -21.18 -6.46
CA ILE A 411 -9.44 -21.69 -5.25
C ILE A 411 -8.95 -20.50 -4.46
N TYR A 412 -9.56 -20.25 -3.30
CA TYR A 412 -9.22 -19.18 -2.39
C TYR A 412 -8.16 -19.65 -1.41
N THR A 413 -6.98 -19.02 -1.41
CA THR A 413 -5.92 -19.31 -0.44
C THR A 413 -6.14 -18.54 0.86
N ASN A 414 -5.36 -18.88 1.90
CA ASN A 414 -5.42 -18.16 3.17
C ASN A 414 -5.07 -16.68 3.02
N ALA A 415 -4.21 -16.32 2.06
CA ALA A 415 -3.85 -14.93 1.78
C ALA A 415 -5.08 -14.07 1.47
N TYR A 416 -6.06 -14.58 0.71
CA TYR A 416 -7.31 -13.86 0.42
C TYR A 416 -8.05 -13.46 1.70
N TYR A 417 -8.21 -14.39 2.63
CA TYR A 417 -8.92 -14.13 3.88
C TYR A 417 -8.15 -13.19 4.80
N TYR A 418 -6.82 -13.37 4.89
CA TYR A 418 -5.97 -12.47 5.69
C TYR A 418 -6.02 -11.04 5.19
N MET A 419 -5.94 -10.80 3.88
CA MET A 419 -6.11 -9.47 3.29
C MET A 419 -7.51 -8.91 3.54
N GLY A 420 -8.53 -9.77 3.54
CA GLY A 420 -9.91 -9.41 3.84
C GLY A 420 -10.10 -8.81 5.23
N HIS A 421 -9.32 -9.22 6.22
CA HIS A 421 -9.33 -8.64 7.57
C HIS A 421 -8.96 -7.16 7.61
N PHE A 422 -8.25 -6.68 6.61
CA PHE A 422 -7.92 -5.27 6.45
C PHE A 422 -8.87 -4.59 5.46
N SER A 423 -8.91 -5.05 4.22
CA SER A 423 -9.53 -4.34 3.11
C SER A 423 -11.06 -4.20 3.24
N LYS A 424 -11.74 -5.19 3.82
CA LYS A 424 -13.19 -5.16 4.04
C LYS A 424 -13.59 -4.08 5.04
N PHE A 425 -12.82 -3.90 6.09
CA PHE A 425 -13.20 -3.09 7.25
C PHE A 425 -12.52 -1.74 7.31
N ILE A 426 -11.27 -1.63 6.83
CA ILE A 426 -10.50 -0.38 6.83
C ILE A 426 -10.66 0.26 5.45
N ARG A 427 -11.31 1.43 5.40
CA ARG A 427 -11.72 2.03 4.13
C ARG A 427 -10.87 3.25 3.76
N PRO A 428 -10.80 3.64 2.47
CA PRO A 428 -10.11 4.86 2.06
C PRO A 428 -10.53 6.06 2.90
N GLY A 429 -9.54 6.86 3.32
CA GLY A 429 -9.74 7.99 4.23
C GLY A 429 -9.65 7.63 5.72
N ALA A 430 -9.58 6.34 6.09
CA ALA A 430 -9.33 5.92 7.47
C ALA A 430 -7.99 6.47 7.97
N LYS A 431 -7.93 6.88 9.24
CA LYS A 431 -6.71 7.28 9.92
C LYS A 431 -6.17 6.12 10.73
N ARG A 432 -4.89 5.74 10.56
CA ARG A 432 -4.25 4.88 11.55
C ARG A 432 -4.20 5.61 12.88
N ILE A 433 -4.48 4.91 13.96
CA ILE A 433 -4.57 5.45 15.31
C ILE A 433 -3.61 4.78 16.27
N GLY A 434 -3.42 5.38 17.45
CA GLY A 434 -2.55 4.84 18.49
C GLY A 434 -2.97 3.42 18.90
N THR A 435 -2.04 2.46 18.78
CA THR A 435 -2.26 1.04 19.12
C THR A 435 -0.99 0.44 19.68
N ALA A 436 -1.11 -0.29 20.79
CA ALA A 436 -0.02 -1.05 21.37
C ALA A 436 -0.55 -2.36 22.00
N SER A 437 0.22 -3.42 21.87
CA SER A 437 -0.05 -4.68 22.56
C SER A 437 0.82 -4.82 23.81
N SER A 438 0.27 -5.34 24.89
CA SER A 438 1.06 -5.69 26.08
C SER A 438 1.83 -7.02 25.93
N ARG A 439 1.65 -7.71 24.82
CA ARG A 439 2.35 -8.97 24.47
C ARG A 439 2.76 -8.94 23.00
N ASP A 440 4.01 -9.20 22.70
CA ASP A 440 4.58 -9.24 21.36
C ASP A 440 4.00 -10.36 20.49
N VAL A 441 3.53 -11.43 21.09
CA VAL A 441 2.84 -12.55 20.42
C VAL A 441 1.47 -12.17 19.84
N LEU A 442 0.87 -11.08 20.30
CA LEU A 442 -0.36 -10.49 19.74
C LEU A 442 -0.01 -9.23 18.95
N GLN A 443 0.20 -9.38 17.67
CA GLN A 443 0.46 -8.24 16.77
C GLN A 443 -0.82 -7.51 16.45
N SER A 444 -0.78 -6.18 16.40
CA SER A 444 -1.99 -5.39 16.16
C SER A 444 -1.75 -4.09 15.42
N THR A 445 -2.78 -3.64 14.72
CA THR A 445 -2.89 -2.29 14.15
C THR A 445 -4.33 -1.79 14.27
N ALA A 446 -4.54 -0.48 14.33
CA ALA A 446 -5.89 0.08 14.45
C ALA A 446 -6.10 1.30 13.57
N PHE A 447 -7.33 1.42 13.08
CA PHE A 447 -7.77 2.51 12.23
C PHE A 447 -9.12 3.09 12.70
N LEU A 448 -9.29 4.38 12.47
CA LEU A 448 -10.56 5.07 12.62
C LEU A 448 -11.07 5.46 11.22
N ASN A 449 -12.15 4.84 10.78
CA ASN A 449 -12.79 5.15 9.51
C ASN A 449 -13.49 6.53 9.53
N ALA A 450 -13.74 7.07 8.35
CA ALA A 450 -14.44 8.36 8.21
C ALA A 450 -15.88 8.33 8.72
N ASP A 451 -16.53 7.16 8.75
CA ASP A 451 -17.86 6.94 9.32
C ASP A 451 -17.86 6.81 10.86
N GLY A 452 -16.71 6.93 11.50
CA GLY A 452 -16.53 6.83 12.94
C GLY A 452 -16.36 5.41 13.49
N LYS A 453 -16.41 4.39 12.66
CA LYS A 453 -16.10 3.01 13.07
C LYS A 453 -14.62 2.86 13.35
N LEU A 454 -14.30 2.23 14.50
CA LEU A 454 -12.94 1.89 14.85
C LEU A 454 -12.70 0.43 14.50
N VAL A 455 -11.60 0.13 13.83
CA VAL A 455 -11.22 -1.21 13.38
C VAL A 455 -9.88 -1.56 13.98
N VAL A 456 -9.82 -2.69 14.67
CA VAL A 456 -8.56 -3.24 15.24
C VAL A 456 -8.32 -4.61 14.62
N VAL A 457 -7.18 -4.78 13.99
CA VAL A 457 -6.73 -6.09 13.49
C VAL A 457 -5.72 -6.65 14.48
N VAL A 458 -5.94 -7.89 14.92
CA VAL A 458 -5.07 -8.61 15.88
C VAL A 458 -4.70 -9.95 15.28
N MET A 459 -3.41 -10.31 15.32
CA MET A 459 -2.90 -11.56 14.80
C MET A 459 -2.11 -12.32 15.86
N ASN A 460 -2.31 -13.63 15.90
CA ASN A 460 -1.61 -14.60 16.73
C ASN A 460 -0.98 -15.67 15.84
N GLN A 461 0.33 -15.74 15.81
CA GLN A 461 1.09 -16.74 15.06
C GLN A 461 1.62 -17.89 15.92
N THR A 462 1.19 -17.98 17.18
CA THR A 462 1.62 -19.02 18.11
C THR A 462 0.63 -20.20 18.12
N ASP A 463 1.08 -21.33 18.65
CA ASP A 463 0.24 -22.50 18.92
C ASP A 463 -0.69 -22.32 20.14
N GLU A 464 -0.62 -21.18 20.81
CA GLU A 464 -1.34 -20.91 22.05
C GLU A 464 -2.65 -20.17 21.81
N LYS A 465 -3.67 -20.58 22.56
CA LYS A 465 -4.94 -19.85 22.67
C LYS A 465 -4.79 -18.73 23.71
N LEU A 466 -4.96 -17.47 23.30
CA LEU A 466 -4.68 -16.31 24.14
C LEU A 466 -5.94 -15.49 24.41
N LYS A 467 -6.38 -15.43 25.67
CA LYS A 467 -7.43 -14.50 26.10
C LYS A 467 -6.83 -13.10 26.21
N TYR A 468 -7.48 -12.09 25.60
CA TYR A 468 -7.02 -10.71 25.64
C TYR A 468 -8.18 -9.71 25.69
N SER A 469 -7.87 -8.49 26.10
CA SER A 469 -8.84 -7.38 26.14
C SER A 469 -8.48 -6.30 25.13
N LEU A 470 -9.47 -5.82 24.39
CA LEU A 470 -9.40 -4.54 23.69
C LEU A 470 -9.74 -3.44 24.71
N TRP A 471 -8.76 -2.59 25.01
CA TRP A 471 -8.90 -1.51 26.00
C TRP A 471 -8.90 -0.13 25.34
N ILE A 472 -9.92 0.68 25.66
CA ILE A 472 -10.08 2.04 25.16
C ILE A 472 -10.58 2.93 26.31
N LYS A 473 -9.71 3.82 26.80
CA LYS A 473 -10.07 4.85 27.81
C LYS A 473 -10.86 4.33 29.02
N GLY A 474 -10.36 3.30 29.67
CA GLY A 474 -10.98 2.76 30.88
C GLY A 474 -12.16 1.82 30.64
N GLN A 475 -12.37 1.41 29.42
CA GLN A 475 -13.37 0.43 29.02
C GLN A 475 -12.68 -0.74 28.32
N ALA A 476 -13.10 -1.97 28.58
CA ALA A 476 -12.53 -3.16 27.98
C ALA A 476 -13.60 -4.08 27.38
N ALA A 477 -13.29 -4.69 26.25
CA ALA A 477 -14.04 -5.79 25.67
C ALA A 477 -13.10 -7.00 25.52
N THR A 478 -13.44 -8.13 26.14
CA THR A 478 -12.55 -9.30 26.22
C THR A 478 -13.00 -10.37 25.24
N THR A 479 -12.02 -10.94 24.52
CA THR A 479 -12.20 -12.06 23.59
C THR A 479 -11.01 -13.00 23.66
N THR A 480 -10.97 -13.97 22.75
CA THR A 480 -9.88 -14.96 22.68
C THR A 480 -9.33 -15.03 21.26
N SER A 481 -8.02 -14.92 21.13
CA SER A 481 -7.29 -15.24 19.91
C SER A 481 -7.03 -16.74 19.86
N LEU A 482 -7.42 -17.37 18.75
CA LEU A 482 -7.10 -18.78 18.49
C LEU A 482 -5.64 -18.92 18.05
N PRO A 483 -5.04 -20.12 18.17
CA PRO A 483 -3.75 -20.40 17.55
C PRO A 483 -3.79 -20.08 16.04
N HIS A 484 -2.68 -19.62 15.50
CA HIS A 484 -2.52 -19.34 14.06
C HIS A 484 -3.76 -18.65 13.45
N SER A 485 -4.08 -17.46 13.97
CA SER A 485 -5.30 -16.75 13.61
C SER A 485 -5.10 -15.25 13.42
N ILE A 486 -6.00 -14.68 12.66
CA ILE A 486 -6.16 -13.22 12.54
C ILE A 486 -7.62 -12.86 12.86
N ALA A 487 -7.81 -11.82 13.65
CA ALA A 487 -9.11 -11.30 14.03
C ALA A 487 -9.23 -9.82 13.68
N THR A 488 -10.43 -9.42 13.25
CA THR A 488 -10.80 -8.00 13.12
C THR A 488 -11.93 -7.67 14.07
N LEU A 489 -11.68 -6.71 14.94
CA LEU A 489 -12.62 -6.16 15.89
C LEU A 489 -13.15 -4.84 15.36
N VAL A 490 -14.45 -4.77 15.07
CA VAL A 490 -15.12 -3.56 14.58
C VAL A 490 -15.92 -2.98 15.71
N VAL A 491 -15.57 -1.77 16.16
CA VAL A 491 -16.33 -1.00 17.17
C VAL A 491 -17.31 -0.11 16.44
N ASP A 492 -18.59 -0.39 16.63
CA ASP A 492 -19.69 0.21 15.85
C ASP A 492 -20.36 1.37 16.58
#